data_12a9b9f4458ed3991bbbcf97220c5947
#
_entry.id   12a9b9f4458ed3991bbbcf97220c5947
#
_cell.length_a   1.000
_cell.length_b   1.000
_cell.length_c   1.000
_cell.angle_alpha   90.00
_cell.angle_beta   90.00
_cell.angle_gamma   90.00
#
_symmetry.space_group_name_H-M   'P 1'
#
loop_
_entity.id
_entity.type
_entity.pdbx_description
1 polymer ?
#
loop_
_entity_poly.entity_id
_entity_poly.type
_entity_poly.pdbx_seq_one_letter_code
_entity_poly.pdbx_strand_id
1 'polypeptide(L)'
;MSRKMMLQLVIGVVVTAVIVYFSYIFLRRYDFHVNEIFRMKINWWLVIVSVGVYIYSNYIRALGYSRGITPDMDTLTALEIMGIGHALNMVLPLHAGEGLRLAFYPQSYPVLKRTKLAIISTLSDGVVVIIITVLTVPFAHITDKPLLKALWILFFLLIGGLAVAAVLVIFVRRVKNYVQEFLNLAMLKSLIWVALSWLVNIAAFWLGLVAFGFSTLGSVQMALAVFVTTNIINLIPASPGAIGLFEYGTVVGLGGLGVEKNVALSASLLLHLIQYAALLPMGAVLYIKALHGRYGEAIKSVWKKKEPEKQDKI
;
A
#
# COMPACT_ATOMS: atom_id res chain seq x y z
N MET A 1 12.32 3.46 31.35
CA MET A 1 11.96 2.90 30.04
C MET A 1 12.00 1.37 30.18
N SER A 2 10.96 0.64 29.77
CA SER A 2 10.97 -0.83 29.90
C SER A 2 11.97 -1.44 28.90
N ARG A 3 12.57 -2.59 29.27
CA ARG A 3 13.53 -3.31 28.40
C ARG A 3 12.93 -3.60 27.00
N LYS A 4 11.63 -3.82 26.96
CA LYS A 4 10.85 -4.05 25.73
C LYS A 4 10.76 -2.79 24.85
N MET A 5 10.58 -1.62 25.45
CA MET A 5 10.50 -0.33 24.76
C MET A 5 11.88 0.09 24.21
N MET A 6 12.95 -0.20 24.95
CA MET A 6 14.32 0.04 24.50
C MET A 6 14.70 -0.85 23.30
N LEU A 7 14.30 -2.13 23.34
CA LEU A 7 14.49 -3.07 22.23
C LEU A 7 13.75 -2.59 20.96
N GLN A 8 12.50 -2.14 21.09
CA GLN A 8 11.71 -1.60 19.97
C GLN A 8 12.34 -0.34 19.37
N LEU A 9 12.90 0.52 20.21
CA LEU A 9 13.59 1.75 19.78
C LEU A 9 14.87 1.42 19.03
N VAL A 10 15.68 0.47 19.56
CA VAL A 10 16.90 -0.01 18.90
C VAL A 10 16.59 -0.66 17.55
N ILE A 11 15.57 -1.52 17.49
CA ILE A 11 15.13 -2.12 16.22
C ILE A 11 14.70 -1.04 15.23
N GLY A 12 13.92 -0.03 15.65
CA GLY A 12 13.52 1.08 14.79
C GLY A 12 14.71 1.87 14.24
N VAL A 13 15.69 2.19 15.09
CA VAL A 13 16.91 2.90 14.68
C VAL A 13 17.73 2.06 13.70
N VAL A 14 17.92 0.76 13.97
CA VAL A 14 18.65 -0.16 13.08
C VAL A 14 17.95 -0.27 11.73
N VAL A 15 16.63 -0.46 11.71
CA VAL A 15 15.84 -0.52 10.47
C VAL A 15 15.98 0.78 9.68
N THR A 16 15.86 1.94 10.34
CA THR A 16 16.03 3.25 9.69
C THR A 16 17.45 3.42 9.13
N ALA A 17 18.48 3.03 9.89
CA ALA A 17 19.87 3.09 9.41
C ALA A 17 20.11 2.20 8.19
N VAL A 18 19.53 0.99 8.19
CA VAL A 18 19.58 0.06 7.05
C VAL A 18 18.90 0.66 5.82
N ILE A 19 17.71 1.27 5.99
CA ILE A 19 16.98 1.95 4.90
C ILE A 19 17.84 3.08 4.31
N VAL A 20 18.35 3.97 5.16
CA VAL A 20 19.19 5.10 4.73
C VAL A 20 20.44 4.61 4.00
N TYR A 21 21.09 3.55 4.52
CA TYR A 21 22.27 2.96 3.91
C TYR A 21 21.98 2.38 2.52
N PHE A 22 20.90 1.59 2.36
CA PHE A 22 20.52 1.04 1.05
C PHE A 22 20.06 2.13 0.08
N SER A 23 19.34 3.14 0.55
CA SER A 23 18.98 4.32 -0.27
C SER A 23 20.22 5.06 -0.75
N TYR A 24 21.22 5.26 0.12
CA TYR A 24 22.48 5.90 -0.23
C TYR A 24 23.28 5.09 -1.28
N ILE A 25 23.40 3.75 -1.09
CA ILE A 25 24.06 2.87 -2.08
C ILE A 25 23.33 2.93 -3.40
N PHE A 26 21.98 2.88 -3.38
CA PHE A 26 21.15 2.93 -4.57
C PHE A 26 21.38 4.24 -5.33
N LEU A 27 21.27 5.39 -4.67
CA LEU A 27 21.50 6.71 -5.28
C LEU A 27 22.93 6.82 -5.85
N ARG A 28 23.93 6.33 -5.11
CA ARG A 28 25.34 6.36 -5.55
C ARG A 28 25.60 5.45 -6.76
N ARG A 29 24.93 4.29 -6.81
CA ARG A 29 25.06 3.35 -7.94
C ARG A 29 24.54 3.93 -9.26
N TYR A 30 23.63 4.89 -9.19
CA TYR A 30 23.04 5.56 -10.34
C TYR A 30 23.70 6.91 -10.66
N ASP A 31 24.84 7.27 -10.01
CA ASP A 31 25.51 8.60 -10.12
C ASP A 31 24.52 9.77 -9.97
N PHE A 32 23.53 9.57 -9.08
CA PHE A 32 22.45 10.51 -8.91
C PHE A 32 22.91 11.73 -8.09
N HIS A 33 22.87 12.90 -8.70
CA HIS A 33 23.16 14.16 -8.04
C HIS A 33 21.84 14.81 -7.59
N VAL A 34 21.61 14.85 -6.28
CA VAL A 34 20.40 15.45 -5.66
C VAL A 34 20.15 16.88 -6.17
N ASN A 35 21.19 17.60 -6.55
CA ASN A 35 21.10 18.95 -7.12
C ASN A 35 20.33 19.01 -8.45
N GLU A 36 20.19 17.91 -9.16
CA GLU A 36 19.42 17.87 -10.41
C GLU A 36 17.90 18.01 -10.15
N ILE A 37 17.40 17.47 -9.05
CA ILE A 37 15.98 17.63 -8.66
C ILE A 37 15.68 19.12 -8.43
N PHE A 38 16.57 19.86 -7.78
CA PHE A 38 16.36 21.28 -7.49
C PHE A 38 16.45 22.19 -8.73
N ARG A 39 17.04 21.70 -9.83
CA ARG A 39 17.06 22.41 -11.11
C ARG A 39 15.78 22.23 -11.93
N MET A 40 14.96 21.24 -11.58
CA MET A 40 13.70 20.98 -12.28
C MET A 40 12.61 21.93 -11.79
N LYS A 41 11.84 22.49 -12.74
CA LYS A 41 10.69 23.35 -12.43
C LYS A 41 9.48 22.52 -12.00
N ILE A 42 9.53 21.88 -10.82
CA ILE A 42 8.46 21.06 -10.29
C ILE A 42 7.27 21.96 -9.92
N ASN A 43 6.08 21.60 -10.37
CA ASN A 43 4.84 22.26 -9.96
C ASN A 43 4.37 21.68 -8.60
N TRP A 44 4.81 22.29 -7.49
CA TRP A 44 4.50 21.83 -6.14
C TRP A 44 3.02 21.85 -5.82
N TRP A 45 2.22 22.69 -6.48
CA TRP A 45 0.77 22.68 -6.31
C TRP A 45 0.17 21.36 -6.82
N LEU A 46 0.58 20.90 -8.00
CA LEU A 46 0.15 19.60 -8.52
C LEU A 46 0.68 18.44 -7.68
N VAL A 47 1.85 18.56 -7.05
CA VAL A 47 2.34 17.57 -6.08
C VAL A 47 1.38 17.46 -4.89
N ILE A 48 0.96 18.58 -4.31
CA ILE A 48 -0.01 18.61 -3.20
C ILE A 48 -1.34 17.98 -3.62
N VAL A 49 -1.84 18.33 -4.80
CA VAL A 49 -3.07 17.71 -5.35
C VAL A 49 -2.89 16.21 -5.53
N SER A 50 -1.74 15.76 -6.06
CA SER A 50 -1.41 14.34 -6.22
C SER A 50 -1.41 13.59 -4.88
N VAL A 51 -0.82 14.16 -3.84
CA VAL A 51 -0.86 13.61 -2.46
C VAL A 51 -2.31 13.49 -1.98
N GLY A 52 -3.13 14.51 -2.19
CA GLY A 52 -4.56 14.50 -1.84
C GLY A 52 -5.34 13.39 -2.58
N VAL A 53 -5.09 13.24 -3.87
CA VAL A 53 -5.70 12.17 -4.70
C VAL A 53 -5.23 10.79 -4.24
N TYR A 54 -3.96 10.63 -3.87
CA TYR A 54 -3.45 9.39 -3.32
C TYR A 54 -4.11 9.02 -1.98
N ILE A 55 -4.28 9.99 -1.07
CA ILE A 55 -5.02 9.79 0.20
C ILE A 55 -6.48 9.40 -0.10
N TYR A 56 -7.12 10.09 -1.04
CA TYR A 56 -8.49 9.81 -1.44
C TYR A 56 -8.65 8.40 -2.03
N SER A 57 -7.66 7.88 -2.75
CA SER A 57 -7.68 6.49 -3.24
C SER A 57 -7.78 5.48 -2.09
N ASN A 58 -7.06 5.71 -0.99
CA ASN A 58 -7.13 4.87 0.21
C ASN A 58 -8.50 4.98 0.91
N TYR A 59 -9.12 6.14 0.92
CA TYR A 59 -10.49 6.30 1.43
C TYR A 59 -11.52 5.52 0.60
N ILE A 60 -11.45 5.58 -0.75
CA ILE A 60 -12.30 4.80 -1.66
C ILE A 60 -12.13 3.30 -1.40
N ARG A 61 -10.90 2.84 -1.17
CA ARG A 61 -10.60 1.45 -0.84
C ARG A 61 -11.24 1.02 0.47
N ALA A 62 -11.10 1.84 1.51
CA ALA A 62 -11.73 1.60 2.81
C ALA A 62 -13.26 1.56 2.72
N LEU A 63 -13.85 2.42 1.88
CA LEU A 63 -15.28 2.41 1.58
C LEU A 63 -15.72 1.09 0.95
N GLY A 64 -14.93 0.56 0.02
CA GLY A 64 -15.17 -0.76 -0.58
C GLY A 64 -15.12 -1.87 0.46
N TYR A 65 -14.14 -1.86 1.33
CA TYR A 65 -13.99 -2.87 2.37
C TYR A 65 -15.13 -2.85 3.38
N SER A 66 -15.51 -1.67 3.88
CA SER A 66 -16.62 -1.54 4.83
C SER A 66 -17.97 -1.94 4.24
N ARG A 67 -18.16 -1.83 2.92
CA ARG A 67 -19.42 -2.18 2.25
C ARG A 67 -19.55 -3.62 1.82
N GLY A 68 -18.45 -4.37 1.75
CA GLY A 68 -18.49 -5.74 1.22
C GLY A 68 -17.70 -6.77 2.02
N ILE A 69 -16.47 -6.44 2.43
CA ILE A 69 -15.60 -7.38 3.14
C ILE A 69 -15.87 -7.33 4.65
N THR A 70 -16.11 -6.14 5.19
CA THR A 70 -16.31 -5.92 6.62
C THR A 70 -17.59 -5.11 6.89
N PRO A 71 -18.78 -5.62 6.55
CA PRO A 71 -20.03 -4.85 6.65
C PRO A 71 -20.40 -4.45 8.08
N ASP A 72 -19.87 -5.15 9.08
CA ASP A 72 -20.03 -4.83 10.52
C ASP A 72 -19.12 -3.66 10.97
N MET A 73 -18.36 -3.06 10.06
CA MET A 73 -17.35 -2.07 10.37
C MET A 73 -17.60 -0.81 9.55
N ASP A 74 -17.56 0.36 10.19
CA ASP A 74 -17.68 1.63 9.50
C ASP A 74 -16.42 1.91 8.64
N THR A 75 -16.61 2.79 7.65
CA THR A 75 -15.55 3.14 6.68
C THR A 75 -14.30 3.72 7.35
N LEU A 76 -14.48 4.49 8.42
CA LEU A 76 -13.37 5.14 9.10
C LEU A 76 -12.52 4.12 9.87
N THR A 77 -13.17 3.15 10.52
CA THR A 77 -12.48 2.01 11.16
C THR A 77 -11.75 1.14 10.12
N ALA A 78 -12.35 0.90 8.95
CA ALA A 78 -11.68 0.21 7.86
C ALA A 78 -10.45 1.01 7.37
N LEU A 79 -10.57 2.34 7.23
CA LEU A 79 -9.47 3.23 6.85
C LEU A 79 -8.35 3.24 7.90
N GLU A 80 -8.69 3.24 9.20
CA GLU A 80 -7.71 3.13 10.28
C GLU A 80 -6.88 1.85 10.15
N ILE A 81 -7.52 0.70 10.01
CA ILE A 81 -6.83 -0.60 9.91
C ILE A 81 -5.91 -0.64 8.70
N MET A 82 -6.42 -0.23 7.53
CA MET A 82 -5.67 -0.26 6.28
C MET A 82 -4.58 0.81 6.24
N GLY A 83 -4.93 2.05 6.55
CA GLY A 83 -4.02 3.18 6.47
C GLY A 83 -2.83 3.03 7.42
N ILE A 84 -3.06 2.50 8.64
CA ILE A 84 -1.97 2.15 9.56
C ILE A 84 -1.12 1.02 8.98
N GLY A 85 -1.75 -0.03 8.41
CA GLY A 85 -1.01 -1.12 7.76
C GLY A 85 -0.14 -0.64 6.60
N HIS A 86 -0.69 0.20 5.72
CA HIS A 86 0.07 0.78 4.60
C HIS A 86 1.21 1.69 5.07
N ALA A 87 0.97 2.55 6.07
CA ALA A 87 2.03 3.38 6.64
C ALA A 87 3.15 2.54 7.29
N LEU A 88 2.79 1.45 7.97
CA LEU A 88 3.77 0.52 8.53
C LEU A 88 4.58 -0.19 7.43
N ASN A 89 3.97 -0.51 6.28
CA ASN A 89 4.69 -1.07 5.14
C ASN A 89 5.72 -0.07 4.53
N MET A 90 5.50 1.24 4.69
CA MET A 90 6.50 2.25 4.28
C MET A 90 7.76 2.23 5.14
N VAL A 91 7.66 1.73 6.37
CA VAL A 91 8.76 1.76 7.36
C VAL A 91 9.33 0.37 7.62
N LEU A 92 8.50 -0.68 7.52
CA LEU A 92 8.87 -2.04 7.85
C LEU A 92 9.11 -2.90 6.59
N PRO A 93 10.10 -3.81 6.64
CA PRO A 93 10.37 -4.72 5.54
C PRO A 93 9.30 -5.82 5.44
N LEU A 94 9.33 -6.56 4.31
CA LEU A 94 8.55 -7.78 4.09
C LEU A 94 7.02 -7.59 4.22
N HIS A 95 6.52 -6.38 3.95
CA HIS A 95 5.11 -6.03 4.13
C HIS A 95 4.57 -6.36 5.54
N ALA A 96 5.42 -6.20 6.56
CA ALA A 96 5.07 -6.52 7.95
C ALA A 96 3.86 -5.74 8.48
N GLY A 97 3.54 -4.60 7.89
CA GLY A 97 2.32 -3.83 8.19
C GLY A 97 1.04 -4.62 7.97
N GLU A 98 1.01 -5.57 7.00
CA GLU A 98 -0.14 -6.43 6.77
C GLU A 98 -0.44 -7.35 7.99
N GLY A 99 0.60 -7.86 8.64
CA GLY A 99 0.45 -8.64 9.86
C GLY A 99 0.10 -7.77 11.07
N LEU A 100 0.77 -6.62 11.20
CA LEU A 100 0.59 -5.73 12.33
C LEU A 100 -0.79 -5.06 12.37
N ARG A 101 -1.43 -4.83 11.22
CA ARG A 101 -2.79 -4.27 11.18
C ARG A 101 -3.83 -5.16 11.87
N LEU A 102 -3.55 -6.47 12.10
CA LEU A 102 -4.42 -7.36 12.89
C LEU A 102 -4.69 -6.84 14.29
N ALA A 103 -3.73 -6.12 14.88
CA ALA A 103 -3.88 -5.51 16.21
C ALA A 103 -4.93 -4.38 16.23
N PHE A 104 -5.22 -3.77 15.08
CA PHE A 104 -6.13 -2.63 14.97
C PHE A 104 -7.58 -3.01 14.63
N TYR A 105 -7.87 -4.29 14.40
CA TYR A 105 -9.25 -4.75 14.32
C TYR A 105 -9.96 -4.63 15.68
N PRO A 106 -11.30 -4.49 15.71
CA PRO A 106 -12.08 -4.43 16.95
C PRO A 106 -11.73 -5.58 17.90
N GLN A 107 -11.56 -5.26 19.19
CA GLN A 107 -11.21 -6.26 20.22
C GLN A 107 -12.30 -7.32 20.39
N SER A 108 -13.55 -7.00 20.08
CA SER A 108 -14.68 -7.93 20.08
C SER A 108 -14.57 -9.05 19.04
N TYR A 109 -13.71 -8.87 18.01
CA TYR A 109 -13.53 -9.89 16.97
C TYR A 109 -12.54 -10.95 17.44
N PRO A 110 -12.90 -12.26 17.39
CA PRO A 110 -11.94 -13.35 17.57
C PRO A 110 -10.74 -13.22 16.62
N VAL A 111 -9.57 -13.68 17.04
CA VAL A 111 -8.35 -13.63 16.24
C VAL A 111 -8.56 -14.25 14.86
N LEU A 112 -9.27 -15.38 14.78
CA LEU A 112 -9.59 -16.05 13.52
C LEU A 112 -10.42 -15.15 12.57
N LYS A 113 -11.41 -14.39 13.09
CA LYS A 113 -12.19 -13.44 12.27
C LYS A 113 -11.29 -12.33 11.73
N ARG A 114 -10.42 -11.74 12.58
CA ARG A 114 -9.47 -10.69 12.17
C ARG A 114 -8.53 -11.19 11.06
N THR A 115 -7.96 -12.37 11.24
CA THR A 115 -7.06 -13.00 10.26
C THR A 115 -7.78 -13.27 8.94
N LYS A 116 -8.99 -13.83 8.97
CA LYS A 116 -9.81 -14.04 7.76
C LYS A 116 -10.05 -12.74 7.01
N LEU A 117 -10.49 -11.69 7.68
CA LEU A 117 -10.78 -10.39 7.08
C LEU A 117 -9.51 -9.75 6.49
N ALA A 118 -8.37 -9.84 7.18
CA ALA A 118 -7.10 -9.35 6.67
C ALA A 118 -6.67 -10.09 5.40
N ILE A 119 -6.76 -11.42 5.38
CA ILE A 119 -6.43 -12.25 4.21
C ILE A 119 -7.36 -11.89 3.04
N ILE A 120 -8.67 -11.82 3.26
CA ILE A 120 -9.63 -11.52 2.20
C ILE A 120 -9.37 -10.13 1.61
N SER A 121 -9.11 -9.12 2.44
CA SER A 121 -8.82 -7.77 1.97
C SER A 121 -7.52 -7.73 1.15
N THR A 122 -6.44 -8.39 1.60
CA THR A 122 -5.17 -8.46 0.86
C THR A 122 -5.33 -9.23 -0.46
N LEU A 123 -6.05 -10.35 -0.47
CA LEU A 123 -6.32 -11.11 -1.69
C LEU A 123 -7.18 -10.32 -2.67
N SER A 124 -8.18 -9.58 -2.18
CA SER A 124 -9.03 -8.72 -3.03
C SER A 124 -8.22 -7.63 -3.71
N ASP A 125 -7.32 -6.96 -2.97
CA ASP A 125 -6.38 -5.99 -3.54
C ASP A 125 -5.46 -6.64 -4.58
N GLY A 126 -4.85 -7.77 -4.23
CA GLY A 126 -3.94 -8.50 -5.11
C GLY A 126 -4.61 -8.92 -6.43
N VAL A 127 -5.80 -9.51 -6.37
CA VAL A 127 -6.55 -9.91 -7.56
C VAL A 127 -6.90 -8.70 -8.44
N VAL A 128 -7.41 -7.63 -7.83
CA VAL A 128 -7.80 -6.42 -8.57
C VAL A 128 -6.58 -5.76 -9.22
N VAL A 129 -5.47 -5.60 -8.48
CA VAL A 129 -4.27 -4.98 -9.04
C VAL A 129 -3.67 -5.80 -10.17
N ILE A 130 -3.70 -7.14 -10.09
CA ILE A 130 -3.24 -8.01 -11.18
C ILE A 130 -4.14 -7.85 -12.41
N ILE A 131 -5.46 -7.83 -12.23
CA ILE A 131 -6.40 -7.62 -13.34
C ILE A 131 -6.14 -6.27 -14.03
N ILE A 132 -6.05 -5.17 -13.26
CA ILE A 132 -5.77 -3.85 -13.82
C ILE A 132 -4.41 -3.84 -14.51
N THR A 133 -3.38 -4.43 -13.90
CA THR A 133 -2.05 -4.55 -14.50
C THR A 133 -2.11 -5.23 -15.85
N VAL A 134 -2.76 -6.40 -15.95
CA VAL A 134 -2.89 -7.15 -17.21
C VAL A 134 -3.66 -6.33 -18.27
N LEU A 135 -4.74 -5.67 -17.89
CA LEU A 135 -5.53 -4.84 -18.80
C LEU A 135 -4.78 -3.60 -19.29
N THR A 136 -3.84 -3.09 -18.51
CA THR A 136 -3.08 -1.86 -18.84
C THR A 136 -1.76 -2.13 -19.57
N VAL A 137 -1.24 -3.36 -19.54
CA VAL A 137 0.00 -3.77 -20.25
C VAL A 137 0.05 -3.31 -21.72
N PRO A 138 -1.01 -3.47 -22.55
CA PRO A 138 -0.95 -3.06 -23.97
C PRO A 138 -0.70 -1.55 -24.14
N PHE A 139 -1.06 -0.75 -23.16
CA PHE A 139 -0.91 0.70 -23.17
C PHE A 139 0.41 1.18 -22.54
N ALA A 140 1.08 0.30 -21.80
CA ALA A 140 2.29 0.65 -21.05
C ALA A 140 3.59 0.57 -21.88
N HIS A 141 3.56 0.08 -23.12
CA HIS A 141 4.71 -0.06 -24.03
C HIS A 141 5.97 -0.65 -23.36
N ILE A 142 5.78 -1.75 -22.61
CA ILE A 142 6.87 -2.40 -21.90
C ILE A 142 7.76 -3.13 -22.89
N THR A 143 9.02 -2.73 -23.00
CA THR A 143 10.03 -3.32 -23.89
C THR A 143 10.98 -4.29 -23.16
N ASP A 144 11.01 -4.23 -21.82
CA ASP A 144 11.86 -5.11 -21.00
C ASP A 144 11.38 -6.55 -21.05
N LYS A 145 12.18 -7.43 -21.69
CA LYS A 145 11.83 -8.85 -21.88
C LYS A 145 11.68 -9.63 -20.58
N PRO A 146 12.57 -9.51 -19.56
CA PRO A 146 12.38 -10.12 -18.26
C PRO A 146 11.06 -9.74 -17.60
N LEU A 147 10.70 -8.48 -17.65
CA LEU A 147 9.46 -7.97 -17.07
C LEU A 147 8.22 -8.50 -17.81
N LEU A 148 8.26 -8.52 -19.16
CA LEU A 148 7.19 -9.15 -19.96
C LEU A 148 7.03 -10.63 -19.65
N LYS A 149 8.15 -11.36 -19.47
CA LYS A 149 8.11 -12.76 -19.04
C LYS A 149 7.46 -12.92 -17.66
N ALA A 150 7.83 -12.06 -16.71
CA ALA A 150 7.22 -12.06 -15.36
C ALA A 150 5.70 -11.78 -15.42
N LEU A 151 5.26 -10.84 -16.27
CA LEU A 151 3.84 -10.57 -16.53
C LEU A 151 3.09 -11.80 -17.04
N TRP A 152 3.64 -12.49 -18.04
CA TRP A 152 3.02 -13.71 -18.57
C TRP A 152 2.96 -14.81 -17.52
N ILE A 153 4.01 -15.00 -16.71
CA ILE A 153 4.01 -15.96 -15.60
C ILE A 153 2.89 -15.62 -14.61
N LEU A 154 2.76 -14.36 -14.20
CA LEU A 154 1.70 -13.92 -13.30
C LEU A 154 0.30 -14.12 -13.89
N PHE A 155 0.13 -13.81 -15.17
CA PHE A 155 -1.13 -14.04 -15.87
C PHE A 155 -1.51 -15.53 -15.87
N PHE A 156 -0.58 -16.42 -16.21
CA PHE A 156 -0.83 -17.85 -16.20
C PHE A 156 -1.04 -18.41 -14.79
N LEU A 157 -0.33 -17.88 -13.77
CA LEU A 157 -0.58 -18.23 -12.37
C LEU A 157 -1.96 -17.79 -11.90
N LEU A 158 -2.41 -16.59 -12.30
CA LEU A 158 -3.76 -16.12 -12.02
C LEU A 158 -4.82 -17.03 -12.67
N ILE A 159 -4.70 -17.30 -13.98
CA ILE A 159 -5.64 -18.17 -14.70
C ILE A 159 -5.63 -19.59 -14.11
N GLY A 160 -4.44 -20.14 -13.86
CA GLY A 160 -4.30 -21.47 -13.25
C GLY A 160 -4.89 -21.52 -11.84
N GLY A 161 -4.64 -20.51 -11.02
CA GLY A 161 -5.21 -20.38 -9.68
C GLY A 161 -6.75 -20.27 -9.70
N LEU A 162 -7.30 -19.48 -10.63
CA LEU A 162 -8.76 -19.39 -10.83
C LEU A 162 -9.37 -20.71 -11.31
N ALA A 163 -8.68 -21.41 -12.23
CA ALA A 163 -9.12 -22.72 -12.69
C ALA A 163 -9.12 -23.76 -11.55
N VAL A 164 -8.06 -23.82 -10.75
CA VAL A 164 -7.97 -24.69 -9.57
C VAL A 164 -9.07 -24.33 -8.57
N ALA A 165 -9.29 -23.04 -8.29
CA ALA A 165 -10.35 -22.59 -7.40
C ALA A 165 -11.74 -23.01 -7.92
N ALA A 166 -12.00 -22.85 -9.23
CA ALA A 166 -13.25 -23.30 -9.87
C ALA A 166 -13.45 -24.81 -9.71
N VAL A 167 -12.43 -25.62 -9.98
CA VAL A 167 -12.48 -27.09 -9.79
C VAL A 167 -12.77 -27.42 -8.32
N LEU A 168 -12.09 -26.78 -7.36
CA LEU A 168 -12.33 -27.01 -5.93
C LEU A 168 -13.75 -26.63 -5.53
N VAL A 169 -14.30 -25.54 -6.06
CA VAL A 169 -15.70 -25.13 -5.81
C VAL A 169 -16.69 -26.15 -6.35
N ILE A 170 -16.41 -26.79 -7.49
CA ILE A 170 -17.29 -27.81 -8.09
C ILE A 170 -17.25 -29.10 -7.28
N PHE A 171 -16.05 -29.58 -6.93
CA PHE A 171 -15.85 -30.92 -6.38
C PHE A 171 -15.80 -30.99 -4.85
N VAL A 172 -15.48 -29.87 -4.17
CA VAL A 172 -15.33 -29.84 -2.71
C VAL A 172 -16.44 -29.03 -2.07
N ARG A 173 -17.48 -29.70 -1.55
CA ARG A 173 -18.67 -29.07 -0.94
C ARG A 173 -18.30 -28.04 0.15
N ARG A 174 -17.24 -28.30 0.92
CA ARG A 174 -16.75 -27.38 1.96
C ARG A 174 -16.21 -26.07 1.37
N VAL A 175 -15.49 -26.15 0.26
CA VAL A 175 -14.96 -24.99 -0.48
C VAL A 175 -16.11 -24.23 -1.14
N LYS A 176 -17.08 -24.95 -1.73
CA LYS A 176 -18.28 -24.36 -2.32
C LYS A 176 -19.04 -23.50 -1.31
N ASN A 177 -19.32 -24.04 -0.13
CA ASN A 177 -20.02 -23.31 0.92
C ASN A 177 -19.23 -22.06 1.38
N TYR A 178 -17.92 -22.20 1.51
CA TYR A 178 -17.03 -21.08 1.88
C TYR A 178 -17.04 -19.98 0.81
N VAL A 179 -16.92 -20.35 -0.45
CA VAL A 179 -16.92 -19.41 -1.58
C VAL A 179 -18.29 -18.73 -1.73
N GLN A 180 -19.40 -19.47 -1.55
CA GLN A 180 -20.74 -18.87 -1.59
C GLN A 180 -21.01 -17.88 -0.45
N GLU A 181 -20.43 -18.12 0.74
CA GLU A 181 -20.50 -17.17 1.86
C GLU A 181 -19.80 -15.83 1.51
N PHE A 182 -18.71 -15.88 0.76
CA PHE A 182 -17.90 -14.72 0.42
C PHE A 182 -18.22 -14.10 -0.94
N LEU A 183 -18.55 -14.89 -1.97
CA LEU A 183 -18.91 -14.38 -3.31
C LEU A 183 -20.38 -13.98 -3.35
N ASN A 184 -20.70 -12.95 -2.59
CA ASN A 184 -22.02 -12.31 -2.62
C ASN A 184 -21.96 -10.97 -3.38
N LEU A 185 -23.12 -10.37 -3.61
CA LEU A 185 -23.21 -9.08 -4.30
C LEU A 185 -22.45 -7.96 -3.59
N ALA A 186 -22.38 -7.99 -2.25
CA ALA A 186 -21.63 -7.01 -1.46
C ALA A 186 -20.13 -7.12 -1.72
N MET A 187 -19.60 -8.34 -1.80
CA MET A 187 -18.20 -8.58 -2.17
C MET A 187 -17.89 -8.10 -3.59
N LEU A 188 -18.75 -8.37 -4.56
CA LEU A 188 -18.58 -7.88 -5.93
C LEU A 188 -18.55 -6.33 -5.96
N LYS A 189 -19.47 -5.68 -5.26
CA LYS A 189 -19.45 -4.22 -5.10
C LYS A 189 -18.16 -3.74 -4.44
N SER A 190 -17.65 -4.46 -3.44
CA SER A 190 -16.36 -4.15 -2.80
C SER A 190 -15.21 -4.17 -3.81
N LEU A 191 -15.12 -5.20 -4.66
CA LEU A 191 -14.10 -5.30 -5.70
C LEU A 191 -14.15 -4.14 -6.70
N ILE A 192 -15.35 -3.66 -7.04
CA ILE A 192 -15.51 -2.47 -7.90
C ILE A 192 -14.92 -1.22 -7.22
N TRP A 193 -15.18 -1.03 -5.92
CA TRP A 193 -14.59 0.10 -5.16
C TRP A 193 -13.07 -0.03 -5.04
N VAL A 194 -12.55 -1.23 -4.83
CA VAL A 194 -11.10 -1.50 -4.83
C VAL A 194 -10.51 -1.18 -6.20
N ALA A 195 -11.15 -1.59 -7.29
CA ALA A 195 -10.71 -1.26 -8.65
C ALA A 195 -10.70 0.25 -8.89
N LEU A 196 -11.78 0.95 -8.49
CA LEU A 196 -11.85 2.41 -8.56
C LEU A 196 -10.71 3.07 -7.75
N SER A 197 -10.40 2.55 -6.56
CA SER A 197 -9.27 3.07 -5.77
C SER A 197 -7.93 2.96 -6.49
N TRP A 198 -7.68 1.87 -7.21
CA TRP A 198 -6.47 1.71 -7.99
C TRP A 198 -6.42 2.62 -9.22
N LEU A 199 -7.57 2.87 -9.89
CA LEU A 199 -7.64 3.85 -10.97
C LEU A 199 -7.36 5.27 -10.47
N VAL A 200 -7.88 5.65 -9.30
CA VAL A 200 -7.56 6.93 -8.66
C VAL A 200 -6.09 7.00 -8.24
N ASN A 201 -5.49 5.87 -7.86
CA ASN A 201 -4.05 5.79 -7.57
C ASN A 201 -3.21 6.05 -8.83
N ILE A 202 -3.60 5.48 -9.98
CA ILE A 202 -2.97 5.79 -11.28
C ILE A 202 -3.11 7.27 -11.62
N ALA A 203 -4.26 7.89 -11.33
CA ALA A 203 -4.46 9.32 -11.52
C ALA A 203 -3.52 10.17 -10.63
N ALA A 204 -3.22 9.71 -9.41
CA ALA A 204 -2.20 10.36 -8.59
C ALA A 204 -0.81 10.30 -9.22
N PHE A 205 -0.40 9.15 -9.78
CA PHE A 205 0.86 9.04 -10.54
C PHE A 205 0.87 9.94 -11.77
N TRP A 206 -0.23 9.99 -12.50
CA TRP A 206 -0.37 10.90 -13.63
C TRP A 206 -0.16 12.37 -13.22
N LEU A 207 -0.82 12.84 -12.16
CA LEU A 207 -0.64 14.19 -11.63
C LEU A 207 0.80 14.46 -11.19
N GLY A 208 1.44 13.49 -10.54
CA GLY A 208 2.85 13.58 -10.15
C GLY A 208 3.78 13.73 -11.34
N LEU A 209 3.54 13.00 -12.45
CA LEU A 209 4.33 13.11 -13.67
C LEU A 209 4.10 14.46 -14.39
N VAL A 210 2.85 14.94 -14.42
CA VAL A 210 2.56 16.29 -14.92
C VAL A 210 3.23 17.36 -14.06
N ALA A 211 3.22 17.17 -12.73
CA ALA A 211 3.91 18.07 -11.78
C ALA A 211 5.43 18.10 -12.02
N PHE A 212 6.00 16.98 -12.43
CA PHE A 212 7.41 16.85 -12.78
C PHE A 212 7.78 17.59 -14.08
N GLY A 213 6.81 17.87 -14.94
CA GLY A 213 7.00 18.64 -16.19
C GLY A 213 6.77 17.84 -17.47
N PHE A 214 6.31 16.58 -17.40
CA PHE A 214 5.91 15.84 -18.57
C PHE A 214 4.58 16.39 -19.16
N SER A 215 4.36 16.18 -20.45
CA SER A 215 3.12 16.59 -21.11
C SER A 215 1.90 15.87 -20.51
N THR A 216 0.77 16.55 -20.41
CA THR A 216 -0.45 16.00 -19.80
C THR A 216 -0.91 14.70 -20.45
N LEU A 217 -0.95 14.63 -21.79
CA LEU A 217 -1.35 13.43 -22.53
C LEU A 217 -0.30 12.30 -22.43
N GLY A 218 0.99 12.62 -22.61
CA GLY A 218 2.06 11.63 -22.50
C GLY A 218 2.15 11.03 -21.09
N SER A 219 1.86 11.82 -20.06
CA SER A 219 1.89 11.36 -18.67
C SER A 219 0.83 10.30 -18.36
N VAL A 220 -0.27 10.19 -19.12
CA VAL A 220 -1.25 9.09 -18.93
C VAL A 220 -0.59 7.74 -19.22
N GLN A 221 0.07 7.63 -20.37
CA GLN A 221 0.76 6.39 -20.75
C GLN A 221 1.93 6.09 -19.79
N MET A 222 2.69 7.12 -19.39
CA MET A 222 3.75 7.00 -18.41
C MET A 222 3.24 6.51 -17.04
N ALA A 223 2.09 7.03 -16.59
CA ALA A 223 1.47 6.59 -15.32
C ALA A 223 1.05 5.12 -15.36
N LEU A 224 0.49 4.66 -16.51
CA LEU A 224 0.16 3.26 -16.72
C LEU A 224 1.42 2.38 -16.74
N ALA A 225 2.49 2.82 -17.42
CA ALA A 225 3.76 2.09 -17.44
C ALA A 225 4.37 1.98 -16.05
N VAL A 226 4.43 3.07 -15.30
CA VAL A 226 4.90 3.08 -13.90
C VAL A 226 4.04 2.17 -13.04
N PHE A 227 2.71 2.25 -13.15
CA PHE A 227 1.80 1.40 -12.39
C PHE A 227 2.07 -0.07 -12.65
N VAL A 228 2.15 -0.50 -13.91
CA VAL A 228 2.40 -1.89 -14.28
C VAL A 228 3.74 -2.38 -13.75
N THR A 229 4.81 -1.65 -14.05
CA THR A 229 6.18 -2.08 -13.73
C THR A 229 6.44 -2.10 -12.23
N THR A 230 5.98 -1.09 -11.50
CA THR A 230 6.19 -1.02 -10.05
C THR A 230 5.37 -2.09 -9.32
N ASN A 231 4.12 -2.36 -9.72
CA ASN A 231 3.33 -3.41 -9.07
C ASN A 231 3.90 -4.81 -9.29
N ILE A 232 4.47 -5.10 -10.47
CA ILE A 232 5.11 -6.40 -10.73
C ILE A 232 6.36 -6.56 -9.86
N ILE A 233 7.19 -5.52 -9.80
CA ILE A 233 8.45 -5.58 -9.08
C ILE A 233 8.19 -5.60 -7.56
N ASN A 234 7.17 -4.91 -7.08
CA ASN A 234 6.76 -4.90 -5.68
C ASN A 234 6.15 -6.22 -5.19
N LEU A 235 5.89 -7.19 -6.07
CA LEU A 235 5.59 -8.56 -5.63
C LEU A 235 6.76 -9.21 -4.91
N ILE A 236 7.98 -8.67 -5.04
CA ILE A 236 9.16 -9.08 -4.28
C ILE A 236 9.16 -8.27 -2.97
N PRO A 237 8.76 -8.87 -1.84
CA PRO A 237 8.67 -8.14 -0.57
C PRO A 237 10.06 -7.99 0.05
N ALA A 238 10.92 -7.12 -0.50
CA ALA A 238 12.31 -7.04 -0.09
C ALA A 238 12.59 -5.87 0.87
N SER A 239 12.35 -4.64 0.43
CA SER A 239 12.75 -3.43 1.16
C SER A 239 11.57 -2.73 1.81
N PRO A 240 11.81 -2.00 2.94
CA PRO A 240 10.82 -1.11 3.52
C PRO A 240 10.36 -0.08 2.48
N GLY A 241 9.04 0.15 2.41
CA GLY A 241 8.47 1.10 1.47
C GLY A 241 8.81 0.84 0.00
N ALA A 242 9.28 -0.36 -0.35
CA ALA A 242 9.74 -0.72 -1.69
C ALA A 242 10.90 0.15 -2.22
N ILE A 243 11.71 0.75 -1.32
CA ILE A 243 12.88 1.56 -1.69
C ILE A 243 13.82 0.75 -2.58
N GLY A 244 14.24 1.31 -3.70
CA GLY A 244 15.03 0.68 -4.74
C GLY A 244 14.20 -0.10 -5.74
N LEU A 245 13.15 -0.80 -5.32
CA LEU A 245 12.26 -1.56 -6.19
C LEU A 245 11.29 -0.65 -6.95
N PHE A 246 10.71 0.32 -6.25
CA PHE A 246 9.81 1.30 -6.86
C PHE A 246 10.56 2.16 -7.89
N GLU A 247 11.76 2.65 -7.53
CA GLU A 247 12.61 3.42 -8.43
C GLU A 247 13.01 2.59 -9.65
N TYR A 248 13.46 1.36 -9.45
CA TYR A 248 13.81 0.47 -10.56
C TYR A 248 12.60 0.23 -11.47
N GLY A 249 11.44 -0.07 -10.91
CA GLY A 249 10.19 -0.25 -11.67
C GLY A 249 9.82 0.99 -12.49
N THR A 250 9.91 2.16 -11.89
CA THR A 250 9.63 3.42 -12.57
C THR A 250 10.62 3.69 -13.71
N VAL A 251 11.92 3.47 -13.47
CA VAL A 251 12.96 3.64 -14.50
C VAL A 251 12.74 2.69 -15.67
N VAL A 252 12.38 1.43 -15.41
CA VAL A 252 12.06 0.45 -16.47
C VAL A 252 10.82 0.87 -17.24
N GLY A 253 9.76 1.27 -16.55
CA GLY A 253 8.49 1.69 -17.17
C GLY A 253 8.66 2.93 -18.07
N LEU A 254 9.28 3.98 -17.55
CA LEU A 254 9.52 5.22 -18.27
C LEU A 254 10.57 5.05 -19.37
N GLY A 255 11.61 4.24 -19.13
CA GLY A 255 12.64 3.92 -20.11
C GLY A 255 12.08 3.20 -21.33
N GLY A 256 11.08 2.33 -21.18
CA GLY A 256 10.34 1.71 -22.28
C GLY A 256 9.63 2.72 -23.19
N LEU A 257 9.33 3.90 -22.67
CA LEU A 257 8.73 5.02 -23.40
C LEU A 257 9.78 6.05 -23.88
N GLY A 258 11.07 5.71 -23.82
CA GLY A 258 12.16 6.55 -24.31
C GLY A 258 12.58 7.68 -23.36
N VAL A 259 12.11 7.66 -22.09
CA VAL A 259 12.57 8.64 -21.10
C VAL A 259 14.00 8.30 -20.67
N GLU A 260 14.86 9.32 -20.66
CA GLU A 260 16.26 9.18 -20.24
C GLU A 260 16.33 8.73 -18.77
N LYS A 261 17.29 7.85 -18.45
CA LYS A 261 17.40 7.14 -17.17
C LYS A 261 17.43 8.08 -15.94
N ASN A 262 18.22 9.17 -16.01
CA ASN A 262 18.32 10.10 -14.88
C ASN A 262 17.03 10.90 -14.68
N VAL A 263 16.35 11.26 -15.78
CA VAL A 263 15.04 11.91 -15.75
C VAL A 263 13.99 10.96 -15.15
N ALA A 264 13.98 9.68 -15.58
CA ALA A 264 13.10 8.65 -15.06
C ALA A 264 13.33 8.40 -13.56
N LEU A 265 14.60 8.37 -13.13
CA LEU A 265 14.95 8.22 -11.71
C LEU A 265 14.50 9.43 -10.88
N SER A 266 14.70 10.64 -11.38
CA SER A 266 14.23 11.87 -10.71
C SER A 266 12.71 11.90 -10.58
N ALA A 267 11.99 11.52 -11.64
CA ALA A 267 10.53 11.38 -11.60
C ALA A 267 10.09 10.31 -10.60
N SER A 268 10.81 9.19 -10.52
CA SER A 268 10.50 8.11 -9.56
C SER A 268 10.61 8.58 -8.11
N LEU A 269 11.63 9.35 -7.79
CA LEU A 269 11.82 9.90 -6.45
C LEU A 269 10.69 10.86 -6.07
N LEU A 270 10.19 11.67 -7.02
CA LEU A 270 9.03 12.52 -6.77
C LEU A 270 7.76 11.70 -6.54
N LEU A 271 7.51 10.68 -7.38
CA LEU A 271 6.34 9.81 -7.21
C LEU A 271 6.40 9.04 -5.90
N HIS A 272 7.58 8.58 -5.49
CA HIS A 272 7.77 7.89 -4.23
C HIS A 272 7.59 8.85 -3.04
N LEU A 273 8.10 10.09 -3.15
CA LEU A 273 7.86 11.13 -2.16
C LEU A 273 6.36 11.42 -1.97
N ILE A 274 5.57 11.46 -3.06
CA ILE A 274 4.12 11.62 -3.01
C ILE A 274 3.49 10.50 -2.19
N GLN A 275 3.91 9.24 -2.37
CA GLN A 275 3.40 8.11 -1.59
C GLN A 275 3.75 8.23 -0.11
N TYR A 276 5.01 8.57 0.22
CA TYR A 276 5.44 8.78 1.61
C TYR A 276 4.68 9.94 2.26
N ALA A 277 4.54 11.06 1.55
CA ALA A 277 3.82 12.25 2.03
C ALA A 277 2.31 11.98 2.22
N ALA A 278 1.73 11.02 1.48
CA ALA A 278 0.36 10.60 1.66
C ALA A 278 0.21 9.61 2.82
N LEU A 279 1.00 8.53 2.81
CA LEU A 279 0.76 7.38 3.69
C LEU A 279 1.26 7.60 5.12
N LEU A 280 2.44 8.21 5.32
CA LEU A 280 2.99 8.35 6.67
C LEU A 280 2.17 9.31 7.55
N PRO A 281 1.84 10.55 7.11
CA PRO A 281 1.00 11.43 7.93
C PRO A 281 -0.41 10.87 8.13
N MET A 282 -1.02 10.30 7.08
CA MET A 282 -2.32 9.65 7.19
C MET A 282 -2.29 8.52 8.23
N GLY A 283 -1.33 7.63 8.14
CA GLY A 283 -1.18 6.53 9.09
C GLY A 283 -0.91 6.99 10.52
N ALA A 284 -0.09 8.03 10.70
CA ALA A 284 0.17 8.62 12.02
C ALA A 284 -1.09 9.21 12.65
N VAL A 285 -1.87 9.98 11.89
CA VAL A 285 -3.15 10.55 12.36
C VAL A 285 -4.15 9.45 12.72
N LEU A 286 -4.29 8.44 11.85
CA LEU A 286 -5.18 7.31 12.09
C LEU A 286 -4.73 6.47 13.29
N TYR A 287 -3.43 6.29 13.49
CA TYR A 287 -2.87 5.60 14.66
C TYR A 287 -3.17 6.34 15.96
N ILE A 288 -2.93 7.66 16.00
CA ILE A 288 -3.24 8.51 17.17
C ILE A 288 -4.74 8.42 17.48
N LYS A 289 -5.60 8.50 16.46
CA LYS A 289 -7.05 8.37 16.62
C LYS A 289 -7.45 7.00 17.17
N ALA A 290 -6.89 5.91 16.63
CA ALA A 290 -7.15 4.56 17.11
C ALA A 290 -6.72 4.37 18.57
N LEU A 291 -5.59 4.96 18.99
CA LEU A 291 -5.14 4.95 20.38
C LEU A 291 -6.11 5.67 21.31
N HIS A 292 -6.57 6.86 20.94
CA HIS A 292 -7.48 7.64 21.79
C HIS A 292 -8.90 7.06 21.85
N GLY A 293 -9.41 6.56 20.72
CA GLY A 293 -10.76 6.03 20.63
C GLY A 293 -10.90 4.63 21.26
N ARG A 294 -10.14 3.65 20.76
CA ARG A 294 -10.32 2.22 21.13
C ARG A 294 -9.56 1.79 22.36
N TYR A 295 -8.43 2.45 22.64
CA TYR A 295 -7.57 2.10 23.79
C TYR A 295 -7.61 3.14 24.89
N GLY A 296 -8.20 4.31 24.65
CA GLY A 296 -8.26 5.40 25.64
C GLY A 296 -8.96 4.97 26.94
N GLU A 297 -10.04 4.21 26.84
CA GLU A 297 -10.73 3.68 28.02
C GLU A 297 -9.92 2.61 28.75
N ALA A 298 -9.27 1.71 28.00
CA ALA A 298 -8.38 0.70 28.59
C ALA A 298 -7.16 1.35 29.27
N ILE A 299 -6.59 2.39 28.65
CA ILE A 299 -5.49 3.16 29.23
C ILE A 299 -5.97 3.89 30.50
N LYS A 300 -7.13 4.56 30.46
CA LYS A 300 -7.72 5.24 31.60
C LYS A 300 -8.02 4.27 32.77
N SER A 301 -8.48 3.06 32.48
CA SER A 301 -8.74 2.03 33.52
C SER A 301 -7.46 1.53 34.20
N VAL A 302 -6.36 1.42 33.45
CA VAL A 302 -5.04 1.05 33.99
C VAL A 302 -4.47 2.19 34.85
N TRP A 303 -4.67 3.44 34.47
CA TRP A 303 -4.22 4.59 35.25
C TRP A 303 -5.06 4.76 36.54
N LYS A 304 -6.40 4.62 36.45
CA LYS A 304 -7.27 4.64 37.67
C LYS A 304 -6.94 3.55 38.67
N LYS A 305 -6.51 2.36 38.26
CA LYS A 305 -6.06 1.29 39.15
C LYS A 305 -4.73 1.58 39.84
N LYS A 306 -3.97 2.58 39.43
CA LYS A 306 -2.69 2.98 40.00
C LYS A 306 -2.79 4.16 40.98
N GLU A 307 -3.94 4.82 41.11
CA GLU A 307 -4.13 5.78 42.19
C GLU A 307 -4.34 5.03 43.49
N PRO A 308 -3.46 5.19 44.51
CA PRO A 308 -3.64 4.56 45.78
C PRO A 308 -4.94 5.10 46.42
N GLU A 309 -5.80 4.21 46.82
CA GLU A 309 -6.96 4.51 47.64
C GLU A 309 -6.50 5.41 48.79
N LYS A 310 -6.90 6.69 48.77
CA LYS A 310 -6.67 7.57 49.91
C LYS A 310 -7.39 6.95 51.08
N GLN A 311 -6.65 6.30 51.99
CA GLN A 311 -7.14 5.92 53.30
C GLN A 311 -7.58 7.22 53.99
N ASP A 312 -8.87 7.45 54.07
CA ASP A 312 -9.45 8.39 55.01
C ASP A 312 -9.15 7.86 56.41
N LYS A 313 -8.11 8.42 57.03
CA LYS A 313 -7.89 8.28 58.46
C LYS A 313 -8.82 9.24 59.16
N ILE A 314 -9.85 8.69 59.78
CA ILE A 314 -10.61 9.31 60.88
C ILE A 314 -9.75 9.32 62.15
#